data_a121837803c2ae8b22e370d6413deb10
#
_entry.id   a121837803c2ae8b22e370d6413deb10
#
_cell.length_a   1.000
_cell.length_b   1.000
_cell.length_c   1.000
_cell.angle_alpha   90.00
_cell.angle_beta   90.00
_cell.angle_gamma   90.00
#
_symmetry.space_group_name_H-M   'P 1'
#
loop_
_entity.id
_entity.type
_entity.pdbx_description
1 polymer ?
#
loop_
_entity_poly.entity_id
_entity_poly.type
_entity_poly.pdbx_seq_one_letter_code
_entity_poly.pdbx_strand_id
1 'polypeptide(L)'
;MYLFFAYAIIFAMKTLKNTSDKDYKQLRKWNVRAGILHLVSLISVLLLANKFSLPVVANYMTGPPGSSSSTGPITLFTVRMAYTIGLFFALSAFFHLLVSSKVFFTKYVEGLKNRINVFRWIEYSISSTVMIFAIAQLNGLSDYATLLAICGVNVSMILFGWLQEKYTKPGDKQWLPFIFGCIAGIVPWIIFTVQLISPKSTSNVHAPGFVYGIVISLFVLFNCFAIVQFLQYRAKGKWANYLHGEKAYIILSFVAKSILAWQIFGGTLAGK
;
A
#
# COMPACT_ATOMS: atom_id res chain seq x y z
N MET A 1 4.22 34.18 27.32
CA MET A 1 4.03 33.78 25.92
C MET A 1 5.39 33.57 25.20
N TYR A 2 6.33 34.50 25.29
CA TYR A 2 7.66 34.41 24.66
C TYR A 2 8.55 33.26 25.17
N LEU A 3 8.50 32.94 26.45
CA LEU A 3 9.26 31.82 27.02
C LEU A 3 8.79 30.44 26.52
N PHE A 4 7.50 30.27 26.26
CA PHE A 4 6.93 29.05 25.71
C PHE A 4 7.34 28.84 24.26
N PHE A 5 7.40 29.94 23.47
CA PHE A 5 7.91 29.91 22.08
C PHE A 5 9.41 29.61 22.02
N ALA A 6 10.20 30.21 22.92
CA ALA A 6 11.63 29.94 23.01
C ALA A 6 11.89 28.48 23.43
N TYR A 7 11.11 27.93 24.38
CA TYR A 7 11.23 26.54 24.80
C TYR A 7 10.81 25.55 23.69
N ALA A 8 9.76 25.89 22.93
CA ALA A 8 9.32 25.08 21.77
C ALA A 8 10.37 25.10 20.64
N ILE A 9 11.00 26.26 20.40
CA ILE A 9 12.09 26.40 19.42
C ILE A 9 13.34 25.65 19.88
N ILE A 10 13.73 25.76 21.14
CA ILE A 10 14.90 25.06 21.72
C ILE A 10 14.63 23.55 21.74
N PHE A 11 13.41 23.11 22.07
CA PHE A 11 13.00 21.71 22.02
C PHE A 11 13.00 21.16 20.58
N ALA A 12 12.46 21.93 19.62
CA ALA A 12 12.50 21.57 18.19
C ALA A 12 13.94 21.54 17.66
N MET A 13 14.78 22.49 18.03
CA MET A 13 16.20 22.51 17.68
C MET A 13 16.98 21.37 18.36
N LYS A 14 16.62 20.99 19.58
CA LYS A 14 17.23 19.84 20.30
C LYS A 14 16.82 18.52 19.69
N THR A 15 15.59 18.41 19.18
CA THR A 15 15.09 17.22 18.47
C THR A 15 15.71 17.13 17.07
N LEU A 16 15.93 18.28 16.39
CA LEU A 16 16.64 18.35 15.11
C LEU A 16 18.15 18.06 15.25
N LYS A 17 18.74 18.35 16.43
CA LYS A 17 20.17 18.16 16.67
C LYS A 17 20.58 16.70 16.94
N ASN A 18 19.63 15.77 17.05
CA ASN A 18 19.89 14.36 17.39
C ASN A 18 19.79 13.36 16.23
N THR A 19 19.51 13.81 14.99
CA THR A 19 19.58 12.91 13.83
C THR A 19 20.98 13.03 13.23
N SER A 20 21.81 12.03 13.47
CA SER A 20 23.19 12.01 13.01
C SER A 20 23.31 11.46 11.59
N ASP A 21 24.40 11.77 10.89
CA ASP A 21 24.72 11.14 9.59
C ASP A 21 24.77 9.60 9.69
N LYS A 22 25.03 9.07 10.88
CA LYS A 22 25.00 7.64 11.19
C LYS A 22 23.58 7.07 11.03
N ASP A 23 22.52 7.82 11.41
CA ASP A 23 21.14 7.37 11.31
C ASP A 23 20.68 7.26 9.85
N TYR A 24 21.06 8.23 9.00
CA TYR A 24 20.77 8.15 7.55
C TYR A 24 21.54 7.00 6.89
N LYS A 25 22.82 6.77 7.27
CA LYS A 25 23.58 5.62 6.78
C LYS A 25 22.96 4.29 7.23
N GLN A 26 22.41 4.24 8.45
CA GLN A 26 21.69 3.07 8.94
C GLN A 26 20.41 2.85 8.16
N LEU A 27 19.63 3.91 7.88
CA LEU A 27 18.41 3.81 7.06
C LEU A 27 18.72 3.36 5.63
N ARG A 28 19.84 3.82 5.05
CA ARG A 28 20.35 3.31 3.77
C ARG A 28 20.56 1.80 3.80
N LYS A 29 21.18 1.27 4.87
CA LYS A 29 21.36 -0.18 5.02
C LYS A 29 20.03 -0.92 5.11
N TRP A 30 19.01 -0.34 5.76
CA TRP A 30 17.68 -0.90 5.80
C TRP A 30 17.03 -0.94 4.40
N ASN A 31 17.14 0.13 3.63
CA ASN A 31 16.64 0.16 2.26
C ASN A 31 17.36 -0.87 1.37
N VAL A 32 18.69 -0.99 1.45
CA VAL A 32 19.44 -2.02 0.70
C VAL A 32 18.94 -3.42 1.06
N ARG A 33 18.78 -3.73 2.35
CA ARG A 33 18.28 -5.03 2.81
C ARG A 33 16.87 -5.29 2.30
N ALA A 34 15.98 -4.31 2.41
CA ALA A 34 14.62 -4.42 1.90
C ALA A 34 14.61 -4.63 0.38
N GLY A 35 15.42 -3.88 -0.38
CA GLY A 35 15.56 -4.05 -1.82
C GLY A 35 16.02 -5.45 -2.20
N ILE A 36 17.03 -6.00 -1.51
CA ILE A 36 17.51 -7.37 -1.74
C ILE A 36 16.42 -8.40 -1.39
N LEU A 37 15.73 -8.23 -0.25
CA LEU A 37 14.66 -9.15 0.16
C LEU A 37 13.50 -9.14 -0.85
N HIS A 38 13.10 -7.97 -1.34
CA HIS A 38 12.09 -7.86 -2.41
C HIS A 38 12.56 -8.50 -3.71
N LEU A 39 13.83 -8.37 -4.07
CA LEU A 39 14.40 -9.00 -5.26
C LEU A 39 14.42 -10.52 -5.13
N VAL A 40 14.81 -11.06 -3.98
CA VAL A 40 14.75 -12.49 -3.69
C VAL A 40 13.30 -12.99 -3.76
N SER A 41 12.35 -12.24 -3.17
CA SER A 41 10.92 -12.57 -3.23
C SER A 41 10.40 -12.57 -4.67
N LEU A 42 10.80 -11.59 -5.50
CA LEU A 42 10.47 -11.53 -6.92
C LEU A 42 10.94 -12.79 -7.64
N ILE A 43 12.22 -13.14 -7.47
CA ILE A 43 12.81 -14.34 -8.10
C ILE A 43 12.08 -15.60 -7.65
N SER A 44 11.82 -15.73 -6.34
CA SER A 44 11.10 -16.89 -5.79
C SER A 44 9.69 -17.02 -6.38
N VAL A 45 8.96 -15.89 -6.48
CA VAL A 45 7.61 -15.85 -7.07
C VAL A 45 7.64 -16.26 -8.54
N LEU A 46 8.60 -15.78 -9.31
CA LEU A 46 8.71 -16.12 -10.73
C LEU A 46 9.11 -17.60 -10.95
N LEU A 47 9.95 -18.15 -10.09
CA LEU A 47 10.33 -19.58 -10.14
C LEU A 47 9.18 -20.51 -9.73
N LEU A 48 8.34 -20.08 -8.79
CA LEU A 48 7.17 -20.81 -8.31
C LEU A 48 5.90 -20.46 -9.11
N ALA A 49 6.02 -19.65 -10.16
CA ALA A 49 4.90 -19.17 -10.94
C ALA A 49 4.09 -20.34 -11.54
N ASN A 50 2.79 -20.31 -11.31
CA ASN A 50 1.83 -21.20 -11.95
C ASN A 50 1.01 -20.45 -13.02
N LYS A 51 0.12 -21.17 -13.71
CA LYS A 51 -0.75 -20.59 -14.77
C LYS A 51 -2.01 -19.93 -14.23
N PHE A 52 -2.16 -19.79 -12.90
CA PHE A 52 -3.35 -19.20 -12.30
C PHE A 52 -3.56 -17.77 -12.80
N SER A 53 -4.69 -17.57 -13.45
CA SER A 53 -5.05 -16.31 -14.11
C SER A 53 -6.50 -15.98 -13.83
N LEU A 54 -6.81 -14.69 -13.72
CA LEU A 54 -8.16 -14.20 -13.51
C LEU A 54 -8.55 -13.26 -14.65
N PRO A 55 -9.80 -13.32 -15.14
CA PRO A 55 -10.26 -12.46 -16.24
C PRO A 55 -10.51 -11.04 -15.75
N VAL A 56 -10.31 -10.07 -16.64
CA VAL A 56 -10.87 -8.73 -16.55
C VAL A 56 -11.96 -8.64 -17.60
N VAL A 57 -13.18 -8.33 -17.16
CA VAL A 57 -14.37 -8.33 -18.01
C VAL A 57 -14.97 -6.94 -18.11
N ALA A 58 -15.75 -6.73 -19.17
CA ALA A 58 -16.56 -5.54 -19.35
C ALA A 58 -18.03 -5.92 -19.53
N ASN A 59 -18.91 -5.12 -18.93
CA ASN A 59 -20.34 -5.18 -19.15
C ASN A 59 -20.74 -3.95 -19.95
N TYR A 60 -21.24 -4.15 -21.16
CA TYR A 60 -21.73 -3.07 -22.03
C TYR A 60 -23.25 -3.02 -22.02
N MET A 61 -23.79 -1.81 -22.05
CA MET A 61 -25.20 -1.59 -22.23
C MET A 61 -25.59 -1.98 -23.68
N THR A 62 -26.51 -2.92 -23.83
CA THR A 62 -26.99 -3.42 -25.15
C THR A 62 -28.42 -3.02 -25.46
N GLY A 63 -29.01 -2.17 -24.62
CA GLY A 63 -30.37 -1.65 -24.78
C GLY A 63 -30.63 -0.45 -23.87
N PRO A 64 -31.88 0.06 -23.83
CA PRO A 64 -32.26 1.17 -22.97
C PRO A 64 -31.94 0.88 -21.47
N PRO A 65 -31.74 1.92 -20.63
CA PRO A 65 -31.58 1.72 -19.18
C PRO A 65 -32.72 0.87 -18.59
N GLY A 66 -32.35 -0.17 -17.83
CA GLY A 66 -33.33 -1.10 -17.25
C GLY A 66 -33.67 -2.31 -18.12
N SER A 67 -33.24 -2.37 -19.40
CA SER A 67 -33.34 -3.59 -20.20
C SER A 67 -32.32 -4.64 -19.72
N SER A 68 -32.75 -5.92 -19.67
CA SER A 68 -31.81 -7.01 -19.42
C SER A 68 -30.85 -7.14 -20.61
N SER A 69 -29.53 -7.07 -20.33
CA SER A 69 -28.50 -7.39 -21.32
C SER A 69 -28.62 -8.87 -21.71
N SER A 70 -28.81 -9.18 -22.96
CA SER A 70 -28.80 -10.56 -23.45
C SER A 70 -27.41 -11.12 -23.64
N THR A 71 -26.39 -10.26 -23.70
CA THR A 71 -24.99 -10.63 -23.82
C THR A 71 -24.33 -10.55 -22.46
N GLY A 72 -23.77 -11.66 -21.96
CA GLY A 72 -23.00 -11.71 -20.74
C GLY A 72 -21.73 -10.85 -20.80
N PRO A 73 -20.94 -10.80 -19.70
CA PRO A 73 -19.72 -10.02 -19.67
C PRO A 73 -18.70 -10.49 -20.72
N ILE A 74 -18.06 -9.54 -21.38
CA ILE A 74 -17.02 -9.80 -22.39
C ILE A 74 -15.66 -9.77 -21.71
N THR A 75 -14.85 -10.83 -21.86
CA THR A 75 -13.47 -10.85 -21.36
C THR A 75 -12.59 -9.96 -22.21
N LEU A 76 -12.02 -8.92 -21.60
CA LEU A 76 -11.07 -8.02 -22.26
C LEU A 76 -9.68 -8.63 -22.32
N PHE A 77 -9.19 -9.15 -21.20
CA PHE A 77 -7.91 -9.85 -21.07
C PHE A 77 -7.89 -10.67 -19.78
N THR A 78 -6.84 -11.48 -19.63
CA THR A 78 -6.58 -12.25 -18.41
C THR A 78 -5.30 -11.81 -17.75
N VAL A 79 -5.27 -11.80 -16.42
CA VAL A 79 -4.12 -11.37 -15.60
C VAL A 79 -3.58 -12.57 -14.84
N ARG A 80 -2.30 -12.91 -15.07
CA ARG A 80 -1.61 -13.93 -14.27
C ARG A 80 -1.23 -13.36 -12.91
N MET A 81 -1.72 -13.98 -11.83
CA MET A 81 -1.47 -13.52 -10.46
C MET A 81 0.02 -13.51 -10.11
N ALA A 82 0.80 -14.49 -10.58
CA ALA A 82 2.25 -14.52 -10.36
C ALA A 82 2.96 -13.27 -10.91
N TYR A 83 2.54 -12.75 -12.07
CA TYR A 83 3.14 -11.53 -12.64
C TYR A 83 2.69 -10.27 -11.88
N THR A 84 1.45 -10.23 -11.42
CA THR A 84 0.96 -9.14 -10.57
C THR A 84 1.72 -9.07 -9.25
N ILE A 85 1.97 -10.22 -8.62
CA ILE A 85 2.79 -10.32 -7.42
C ILE A 85 4.25 -9.92 -7.72
N GLY A 86 4.80 -10.43 -8.82
CA GLY A 86 6.14 -10.06 -9.27
C GLY A 86 6.28 -8.55 -9.47
N LEU A 87 5.29 -7.90 -10.05
CA LEU A 87 5.30 -6.46 -10.32
C LEU A 87 5.42 -5.62 -9.05
N PHE A 88 4.64 -5.88 -7.99
CA PHE A 88 4.78 -5.09 -6.77
C PHE A 88 6.08 -5.38 -6.01
N PHE A 89 6.65 -6.58 -6.10
CA PHE A 89 7.99 -6.85 -5.58
C PHE A 89 9.07 -6.15 -6.39
N ALA A 90 8.97 -6.15 -7.74
CA ALA A 90 9.89 -5.45 -8.62
C ALA A 90 9.90 -3.94 -8.36
N LEU A 91 8.72 -3.32 -8.24
CA LEU A 91 8.58 -1.91 -7.90
C LEU A 91 9.25 -1.59 -6.57
N SER A 92 8.99 -2.38 -5.53
CA SER A 92 9.59 -2.14 -4.22
C SER A 92 11.10 -2.36 -4.22
N ALA A 93 11.60 -3.41 -4.85
CA ALA A 93 13.04 -3.63 -5.01
C ALA A 93 13.69 -2.43 -5.73
N PHE A 94 13.10 -1.99 -6.83
CA PHE A 94 13.57 -0.84 -7.61
C PHE A 94 13.67 0.42 -6.75
N PHE A 95 12.58 0.82 -6.07
CA PHE A 95 12.59 2.05 -5.29
C PHE A 95 13.52 1.99 -4.08
N HIS A 96 13.59 0.87 -3.37
CA HIS A 96 14.52 0.71 -2.25
C HIS A 96 15.99 0.77 -2.69
N LEU A 97 16.33 0.16 -3.83
CA LEU A 97 17.68 0.23 -4.39
C LEU A 97 17.96 1.62 -4.97
N LEU A 98 16.98 2.25 -5.63
CA LEU A 98 17.09 3.61 -6.16
C LEU A 98 17.47 4.61 -5.09
N VAL A 99 16.72 4.68 -3.98
CA VAL A 99 16.99 5.62 -2.88
C VAL A 99 18.28 5.31 -2.12
N SER A 100 18.80 4.09 -2.27
CA SER A 100 20.08 3.67 -1.69
C SER A 100 21.26 3.90 -2.63
N SER A 101 21.02 4.22 -3.89
CA SER A 101 22.07 4.43 -4.89
C SER A 101 22.91 5.68 -4.60
N LYS A 102 24.12 5.77 -5.15
CA LYS A 102 24.97 6.94 -4.96
C LYS A 102 24.34 8.21 -5.57
N VAL A 103 23.56 8.07 -6.64
CA VAL A 103 22.93 9.18 -7.37
C VAL A 103 21.76 9.78 -6.58
N PHE A 104 20.89 8.95 -6.02
CA PHE A 104 19.64 9.42 -5.41
C PHE A 104 19.70 9.55 -3.89
N PHE A 105 20.71 8.97 -3.22
CA PHE A 105 20.77 8.97 -1.76
C PHE A 105 20.83 10.38 -1.17
N THR A 106 21.57 11.32 -1.76
CA THR A 106 21.63 12.71 -1.29
C THR A 106 20.25 13.36 -1.35
N LYS A 107 19.55 13.24 -2.49
CA LYS A 107 18.19 13.78 -2.67
C LYS A 107 17.18 13.12 -1.71
N TYR A 108 17.32 11.82 -1.49
CA TYR A 108 16.50 11.10 -0.50
C TYR A 108 16.72 11.66 0.91
N VAL A 109 17.97 11.85 1.34
CA VAL A 109 18.30 12.41 2.67
C VAL A 109 17.79 13.84 2.81
N GLU A 110 17.88 14.67 1.76
CA GLU A 110 17.32 16.03 1.77
C GLU A 110 15.81 16.02 2.00
N GLY A 111 15.09 15.13 1.33
CA GLY A 111 13.65 14.92 1.57
C GLY A 111 13.37 14.53 3.01
N LEU A 112 14.12 13.58 3.57
CA LEU A 112 13.95 13.14 4.96
C LEU A 112 14.26 14.25 5.98
N LYS A 113 15.24 15.09 5.72
CA LYS A 113 15.54 16.29 6.55
C LYS A 113 14.37 17.25 6.58
N ASN A 114 13.65 17.38 5.47
CA ASN A 114 12.43 18.17 5.34
C ASN A 114 11.17 17.41 5.82
N ARG A 115 11.33 16.19 6.34
CA ARG A 115 10.25 15.28 6.76
C ARG A 115 9.26 14.95 5.64
N ILE A 116 9.76 14.80 4.42
CA ILE A 116 8.99 14.42 3.24
C ILE A 116 9.72 13.31 2.49
N ASN A 117 9.06 12.18 2.28
CA ASN A 117 9.60 11.09 1.47
C ASN A 117 8.79 10.89 0.19
N VAL A 118 9.08 11.69 -0.83
CA VAL A 118 8.40 11.63 -2.13
C VAL A 118 8.56 10.27 -2.79
N PHE A 119 9.72 9.62 -2.66
CA PHE A 119 9.98 8.30 -3.24
C PHE A 119 9.04 7.24 -2.68
N ARG A 120 8.77 7.27 -1.37
CA ARG A 120 7.82 6.37 -0.71
C ARG A 120 6.40 6.58 -1.24
N TRP A 121 5.97 7.84 -1.38
CA TRP A 121 4.62 8.14 -1.84
C TRP A 121 4.39 7.72 -3.30
N ILE A 122 5.39 7.93 -4.17
CA ILE A 122 5.33 7.45 -5.55
C ILE A 122 5.31 5.91 -5.59
N GLU A 123 6.21 5.27 -4.87
CA GLU A 123 6.27 3.80 -4.81
C GLU A 123 4.95 3.22 -4.31
N TYR A 124 4.42 3.75 -3.19
CA TYR A 124 3.19 3.24 -2.61
C TYR A 124 1.96 3.49 -3.50
N SER A 125 1.86 4.64 -4.17
CA SER A 125 0.74 4.91 -5.07
C SER A 125 0.63 3.88 -6.20
N ILE A 126 1.75 3.32 -6.64
CA ILE A 126 1.78 2.31 -7.69
C ILE A 126 1.71 0.91 -7.07
N SER A 127 2.63 0.56 -6.17
CA SER A 127 2.77 -0.81 -5.67
C SER A 127 1.58 -1.26 -4.82
N SER A 128 1.03 -0.39 -3.95
CA SER A 128 -0.17 -0.74 -3.18
C SER A 128 -1.42 -0.85 -4.07
N THR A 129 -1.45 -0.10 -5.16
CA THR A 129 -2.54 -0.19 -6.14
C THR A 129 -2.49 -1.51 -6.90
N VAL A 130 -1.31 -2.01 -7.26
CA VAL A 130 -1.16 -3.37 -7.80
C VAL A 130 -1.60 -4.42 -6.77
N MET A 131 -1.29 -4.22 -5.49
CA MET A 131 -1.75 -5.12 -4.42
C MET A 131 -3.27 -5.11 -4.27
N ILE A 132 -3.90 -3.93 -4.21
CA ILE A 132 -5.36 -3.83 -4.04
C ILE A 132 -6.11 -4.38 -5.26
N PHE A 133 -5.55 -4.23 -6.46
CA PHE A 133 -6.05 -4.86 -7.67
C PHE A 133 -6.04 -6.39 -7.56
N ALA A 134 -4.93 -6.99 -7.08
CA ALA A 134 -4.84 -8.44 -6.86
C ALA A 134 -5.87 -8.92 -5.82
N ILE A 135 -6.02 -8.18 -4.71
CA ILE A 135 -7.01 -8.49 -3.66
C ILE A 135 -8.43 -8.43 -4.24
N ALA A 136 -8.75 -7.40 -5.05
CA ALA A 136 -10.05 -7.24 -5.69
C ALA A 136 -10.37 -8.43 -6.59
N GLN A 137 -9.43 -8.83 -7.45
CA GLN A 137 -9.61 -9.99 -8.34
C GLN A 137 -9.81 -11.30 -7.57
N LEU A 138 -9.02 -11.54 -6.52
CA LEU A 138 -9.15 -12.72 -5.66
C LEU A 138 -10.48 -12.74 -4.88
N ASN A 139 -11.04 -11.56 -4.64
CA ASN A 139 -12.35 -11.38 -4.02
C ASN A 139 -13.52 -11.52 -5.02
N GLY A 140 -13.23 -11.93 -6.26
CA GLY A 140 -14.23 -12.16 -7.31
C GLY A 140 -14.64 -10.93 -8.11
N LEU A 141 -13.98 -9.79 -7.91
CA LEU A 141 -14.24 -8.57 -8.67
C LEU A 141 -13.45 -8.62 -9.97
N SER A 142 -14.14 -8.78 -11.09
CA SER A 142 -13.52 -8.90 -12.42
C SER A 142 -13.91 -7.76 -13.37
N ASP A 143 -14.94 -6.99 -13.07
CA ASP A 143 -15.39 -5.88 -13.90
C ASP A 143 -14.36 -4.75 -13.96
N TYR A 144 -13.98 -4.33 -15.18
CA TYR A 144 -12.91 -3.35 -15.39
C TYR A 144 -13.21 -2.00 -14.75
N ALA A 145 -14.48 -1.54 -14.77
CA ALA A 145 -14.85 -0.25 -14.22
C ALA A 145 -14.75 -0.26 -12.70
N THR A 146 -15.16 -1.34 -12.05
CA THR A 146 -15.02 -1.57 -10.62
C THR A 146 -13.54 -1.63 -10.23
N LEU A 147 -12.72 -2.38 -10.96
CA LEU A 147 -11.28 -2.49 -10.71
C LEU A 147 -10.59 -1.14 -10.86
N LEU A 148 -10.91 -0.37 -11.91
CA LEU A 148 -10.37 0.97 -12.14
C LEU A 148 -10.76 1.93 -11.02
N ALA A 149 -12.04 1.91 -10.59
CA ALA A 149 -12.52 2.76 -9.49
C ALA A 149 -11.81 2.44 -8.18
N ILE A 150 -11.67 1.17 -7.82
CA ILE A 150 -10.94 0.73 -6.61
C ILE A 150 -9.47 1.16 -6.67
N CYS A 151 -8.80 1.00 -7.82
CA CYS A 151 -7.44 1.45 -8.03
C CYS A 151 -7.32 2.97 -7.87
N GLY A 152 -8.22 3.74 -8.48
CA GLY A 152 -8.26 5.20 -8.40
C GLY A 152 -8.44 5.71 -6.98
N VAL A 153 -9.36 5.10 -6.23
CA VAL A 153 -9.58 5.43 -4.82
C VAL A 153 -8.36 5.10 -3.96
N ASN A 154 -7.69 3.96 -4.21
CA ASN A 154 -6.47 3.61 -3.49
C ASN A 154 -5.32 4.59 -3.77
N VAL A 155 -5.11 4.99 -5.03
CA VAL A 155 -4.14 6.04 -5.39
C VAL A 155 -4.47 7.33 -4.66
N SER A 156 -5.74 7.76 -4.66
CA SER A 156 -6.19 8.98 -3.97
C SER A 156 -5.90 8.92 -2.48
N MET A 157 -6.14 7.79 -1.82
CA MET A 157 -5.78 7.57 -0.41
C MET A 157 -4.28 7.83 -0.16
N ILE A 158 -3.41 7.26 -0.99
CA ILE A 158 -1.95 7.44 -0.86
C ILE A 158 -1.55 8.90 -1.10
N LEU A 159 -2.15 9.55 -2.10
CA LEU A 159 -1.88 10.95 -2.40
C LEU A 159 -2.35 11.89 -1.27
N PHE A 160 -3.45 11.60 -0.59
CA PHE A 160 -3.85 12.31 0.63
C PHE A 160 -2.81 12.15 1.75
N GLY A 161 -2.21 10.97 1.90
CA GLY A 161 -1.07 10.76 2.80
C GLY A 161 0.13 11.64 2.44
N TRP A 162 0.43 11.78 1.15
CA TRP A 162 1.47 12.69 0.66
C TRP A 162 1.12 14.16 0.92
N LEU A 163 -0.13 14.57 0.68
CA LEU A 163 -0.60 15.93 1.00
C LEU A 163 -0.46 16.24 2.49
N GLN A 164 -0.80 15.28 3.38
CA GLN A 164 -0.56 15.40 4.81
C GLN A 164 0.92 15.71 5.09
N GLU A 165 1.84 14.96 4.48
CA GLU A 165 3.27 15.13 4.69
C GLU A 165 3.82 16.42 4.09
N LYS A 166 3.28 16.87 2.96
CA LYS A 166 3.75 18.06 2.25
C LYS A 166 3.29 19.39 2.87
N TYR A 167 2.05 19.44 3.36
CA TYR A 167 1.42 20.70 3.75
C TYR A 167 1.23 20.87 5.26
N THR A 168 1.47 19.83 6.06
CA THR A 168 1.32 19.89 7.50
C THR A 168 2.62 19.51 8.21
N LYS A 169 2.76 19.89 9.46
CA LYS A 169 3.93 19.55 10.29
C LYS A 169 3.53 18.62 11.43
N PRO A 170 4.38 17.63 11.78
CA PRO A 170 4.12 16.82 12.96
C PRO A 170 3.93 17.69 14.21
N GLY A 171 2.81 17.49 14.90
CA GLY A 171 2.42 18.22 16.10
C GLY A 171 1.52 19.44 15.90
N ASP A 172 1.25 19.88 14.67
CA ASP A 172 0.41 21.05 14.38
C ASP A 172 -1.10 20.80 14.48
N LYS A 173 -1.49 19.54 14.69
CA LYS A 173 -2.88 19.08 14.81
C LYS A 173 -3.75 19.30 13.54
N GLN A 174 -3.12 19.48 12.39
CA GLN A 174 -3.83 19.56 11.11
C GLN A 174 -4.01 18.18 10.52
N TRP A 175 -5.24 17.65 10.52
CA TRP A 175 -5.54 16.27 10.19
C TRP A 175 -6.38 16.11 8.92
N LEU A 176 -6.74 17.20 8.25
CA LEU A 176 -7.72 17.15 7.17
C LEU A 176 -7.31 16.22 6.01
N PRO A 177 -6.08 16.30 5.45
CA PRO A 177 -5.68 15.36 4.41
C PRO A 177 -5.66 13.91 4.90
N PHE A 178 -5.21 13.66 6.14
CA PHE A 178 -5.21 12.32 6.73
C PHE A 178 -6.63 11.75 6.85
N ILE A 179 -7.61 12.56 7.28
CA ILE A 179 -9.02 12.16 7.38
C ILE A 179 -9.57 11.81 6.00
N PHE A 180 -9.31 12.63 4.97
CA PHE A 180 -9.72 12.33 3.60
C PHE A 180 -9.05 11.04 3.07
N GLY A 181 -7.80 10.82 3.41
CA GLY A 181 -7.11 9.55 3.14
C GLY A 181 -7.80 8.35 3.80
N CYS A 182 -8.22 8.47 5.06
CA CYS A 182 -8.97 7.42 5.76
C CYS A 182 -10.34 7.15 5.10
N ILE A 183 -11.07 8.20 4.71
CA ILE A 183 -12.36 8.07 4.01
C ILE A 183 -12.18 7.35 2.67
N ALA A 184 -11.19 7.75 1.86
CA ALA A 184 -10.88 7.06 0.62
C ALA A 184 -10.42 5.61 0.87
N GLY A 185 -9.56 5.42 1.87
CA GLY A 185 -8.94 4.12 2.15
C GLY A 185 -9.90 3.04 2.65
N ILE A 186 -11.02 3.40 3.28
CA ILE A 186 -12.00 2.42 3.75
C ILE A 186 -12.86 1.83 2.61
N VAL A 187 -13.01 2.55 1.50
CA VAL A 187 -13.93 2.18 0.41
C VAL A 187 -13.62 0.79 -0.18
N PRO A 188 -12.38 0.45 -0.58
CA PRO A 188 -12.08 -0.89 -1.06
C PRO A 188 -12.45 -2.00 -0.06
N TRP A 189 -12.22 -1.76 1.23
CA TRP A 189 -12.49 -2.75 2.28
C TRP A 189 -13.97 -2.97 2.52
N ILE A 190 -14.80 -1.92 2.40
CA ILE A 190 -16.27 -2.07 2.40
C ILE A 190 -16.70 -2.93 1.23
N ILE A 191 -16.20 -2.65 0.02
CA ILE A 191 -16.51 -3.43 -1.18
C ILE A 191 -16.11 -4.90 -0.99
N PHE A 192 -14.89 -5.18 -0.53
CA PHE A 192 -14.43 -6.55 -0.30
C PHE A 192 -15.27 -7.27 0.75
N THR A 193 -15.62 -6.58 1.84
CA THR A 193 -16.45 -7.16 2.91
C THR A 193 -17.86 -7.50 2.40
N VAL A 194 -18.49 -6.58 1.69
CA VAL A 194 -19.80 -6.81 1.08
C VAL A 194 -19.73 -7.97 0.09
N GLN A 195 -18.70 -8.04 -0.74
CA GLN A 195 -18.51 -9.11 -1.70
C GLN A 195 -18.34 -10.48 -1.05
N LEU A 196 -17.65 -10.56 0.10
CA LEU A 196 -17.46 -11.82 0.84
C LEU A 196 -18.69 -12.27 1.62
N ILE A 197 -19.47 -11.33 2.15
CA ILE A 197 -20.65 -11.62 2.98
C ILE A 197 -21.91 -11.78 2.10
N SER A 198 -21.93 -11.10 0.98
CA SER A 198 -23.07 -10.98 0.07
C SER A 198 -23.28 -12.21 -0.76
N PRO A 199 -24.44 -12.39 -1.26
CA PRO A 199 -25.51 -13.08 -0.57
C PRO A 199 -25.26 -14.57 -0.61
N LYS A 200 -25.68 -15.24 0.40
CA LYS A 200 -25.93 -16.69 0.31
C LYS A 200 -26.67 -16.93 -0.98
N SER A 201 -25.91 -17.18 -2.04
CA SER A 201 -26.47 -17.60 -3.32
C SER A 201 -27.29 -18.85 -3.04
N THR A 202 -28.34 -19.05 -3.81
CA THR A 202 -29.14 -20.28 -3.80
C THR A 202 -28.31 -21.57 -3.95
N SER A 203 -27.02 -21.45 -4.32
CA SER A 203 -26.06 -22.55 -4.51
C SER A 203 -25.18 -22.88 -3.31
N ASN A 204 -25.28 -22.22 -2.16
CA ASN A 204 -24.41 -22.40 -0.98
C ASN A 204 -22.89 -22.34 -1.28
N VAL A 205 -22.48 -21.68 -2.37
CA VAL A 205 -21.07 -21.52 -2.74
C VAL A 205 -20.48 -20.33 -1.98
N HIS A 206 -19.40 -20.57 -1.23
CA HIS A 206 -18.66 -19.54 -0.50
C HIS A 206 -17.28 -19.33 -1.10
N ALA A 207 -16.73 -18.14 -0.89
CA ALA A 207 -15.33 -17.88 -1.22
C ALA A 207 -14.41 -18.86 -0.48
N PRO A 208 -13.31 -19.31 -1.11
CA PRO A 208 -12.33 -20.16 -0.43
C PRO A 208 -11.78 -19.50 0.84
N GLY A 209 -11.52 -20.28 1.89
CA GLY A 209 -11.09 -19.78 3.20
C GLY A 209 -9.85 -18.86 3.15
N PHE A 210 -8.91 -19.10 2.22
CA PHE A 210 -7.72 -18.26 2.07
C PHE A 210 -8.06 -16.82 1.64
N VAL A 211 -9.17 -16.59 0.91
CA VAL A 211 -9.61 -15.25 0.50
C VAL A 211 -10.03 -14.43 1.72
N TYR A 212 -10.76 -15.04 2.67
CA TYR A 212 -11.07 -14.39 3.95
C TYR A 212 -9.80 -14.04 4.71
N GLY A 213 -8.83 -14.97 4.73
CA GLY A 213 -7.51 -14.74 5.34
C GLY A 213 -6.78 -13.54 4.72
N ILE A 214 -6.79 -13.42 3.40
CA ILE A 214 -6.21 -12.28 2.67
C ILE A 214 -6.91 -10.98 3.09
N VAL A 215 -8.23 -10.90 2.99
CA VAL A 215 -8.97 -9.66 3.28
C VAL A 215 -8.73 -9.21 4.72
N ILE A 216 -8.84 -10.11 5.70
CA ILE A 216 -8.65 -9.76 7.11
C ILE A 216 -7.20 -9.33 7.40
N SER A 217 -6.21 -10.13 7.00
CA SER A 217 -4.81 -9.84 7.31
C SER A 217 -4.32 -8.57 6.61
N LEU A 218 -4.70 -8.36 5.35
CA LEU A 218 -4.30 -7.17 4.60
C LEU A 218 -5.05 -5.92 5.06
N PHE A 219 -6.32 -6.03 5.47
CA PHE A 219 -7.02 -4.94 6.14
C PHE A 219 -6.24 -4.44 7.36
N VAL A 220 -5.83 -5.35 8.25
CA VAL A 220 -5.04 -5.00 9.43
C VAL A 220 -3.70 -4.36 9.02
N LEU A 221 -2.98 -4.97 8.09
CA LEU A 221 -1.67 -4.47 7.66
C LEU A 221 -1.74 -3.11 6.97
N PHE A 222 -2.74 -2.87 6.11
CA PHE A 222 -2.94 -1.56 5.48
C PHE A 222 -3.27 -0.48 6.53
N ASN A 223 -4.09 -0.81 7.54
CA ASN A 223 -4.36 0.12 8.64
C ASN A 223 -3.11 0.42 9.48
N CYS A 224 -2.15 -0.52 9.59
CA CYS A 224 -0.87 -0.24 10.25
C CYS A 224 -0.10 0.92 9.59
N PHE A 225 -0.19 1.10 8.26
CA PHE A 225 0.42 2.25 7.58
C PHE A 225 -0.23 3.58 8.02
N ALA A 226 -1.56 3.62 8.10
CA ALA A 226 -2.30 4.78 8.60
C ALA A 226 -1.95 5.06 10.07
N ILE A 227 -1.86 4.02 10.91
CA ILE A 227 -1.46 4.14 12.31
C ILE A 227 -0.03 4.71 12.42
N VAL A 228 0.92 4.26 11.61
CA VAL A 228 2.29 4.81 11.60
C VAL A 228 2.27 6.30 11.24
N GLN A 229 1.50 6.71 10.21
CA GLN A 229 1.36 8.11 9.84
C GLN A 229 0.72 8.93 10.97
N PHE A 230 -0.35 8.44 11.57
CA PHE A 230 -0.99 9.06 12.72
C PHE A 230 -0.02 9.28 13.89
N LEU A 231 0.74 8.24 14.26
CA LEU A 231 1.71 8.33 15.35
C LEU A 231 2.85 9.31 15.03
N GLN A 232 3.32 9.31 13.79
CA GLN A 232 4.34 10.23 13.29
C GLN A 232 3.87 11.70 13.39
N TYR A 233 2.60 11.97 13.02
CA TYR A 233 2.02 13.31 13.08
C TYR A 233 1.59 13.73 14.48
N ARG A 234 1.33 12.79 15.39
CA ARG A 234 1.21 13.10 16.82
C ARG A 234 2.54 13.54 17.45
N ALA A 235 3.67 13.19 16.87
CA ALA A 235 5.03 13.56 17.27
C ALA A 235 5.34 13.33 18.76
N LYS A 236 4.83 12.23 19.37
CA LYS A 236 5.07 11.91 20.79
C LYS A 236 6.09 10.77 20.96
N GLY A 237 6.97 10.90 21.96
CA GLY A 237 7.97 9.87 22.29
C GLY A 237 8.88 9.55 21.10
N LYS A 238 9.11 8.26 20.82
CA LYS A 238 9.96 7.81 19.71
C LYS A 238 9.48 8.25 18.32
N TRP A 239 8.17 8.53 18.16
CA TRP A 239 7.57 8.97 16.91
C TRP A 239 7.84 10.44 16.57
N ALA A 240 8.39 11.22 17.50
CA ALA A 240 8.90 12.57 17.22
C ALA A 240 10.13 12.52 16.28
N ASN A 241 10.84 11.38 16.25
CA ASN A 241 11.89 11.12 15.27
C ASN A 241 11.28 10.59 13.97
N TYR A 242 11.34 11.40 12.91
CA TYR A 242 10.79 11.05 11.60
C TYR A 242 11.39 9.75 11.03
N LEU A 243 12.70 9.51 11.24
CA LEU A 243 13.36 8.30 10.73
C LEU A 243 12.87 7.01 11.42
N HIS A 244 12.28 7.11 12.63
CA HIS A 244 11.65 5.96 13.26
C HIS A 244 10.41 5.49 12.47
N GLY A 245 9.59 6.45 12.02
CA GLY A 245 8.45 6.16 11.13
C GLY A 245 8.90 5.60 9.79
N GLU A 246 9.95 6.18 9.18
CA GLU A 246 10.50 5.68 7.92
C GLU A 246 10.95 4.22 8.01
N LYS A 247 11.64 3.85 9.09
CA LYS A 247 12.00 2.45 9.34
C LYS A 247 10.78 1.55 9.49
N ALA A 248 9.74 2.01 10.18
CA ALA A 248 8.49 1.26 10.32
C ALA A 248 7.81 1.02 8.96
N TYR A 249 7.76 2.02 8.08
CA TYR A 249 7.22 1.88 6.72
C TYR A 249 8.00 0.86 5.89
N ILE A 250 9.33 0.83 5.97
CA ILE A 250 10.16 -0.16 5.26
C ILE A 250 9.79 -1.58 5.72
N ILE A 251 9.68 -1.81 7.02
CA ILE A 251 9.33 -3.11 7.59
C ILE A 251 7.91 -3.51 7.20
N LEU A 252 6.93 -2.61 7.36
CA LEU A 252 5.53 -2.87 7.03
C LEU A 252 5.35 -3.19 5.54
N SER A 253 6.02 -2.45 4.66
CA SER A 253 5.96 -2.70 3.21
C SER A 253 6.40 -4.13 2.88
N PHE A 254 7.54 -4.55 3.42
CA PHE A 254 8.04 -5.91 3.21
C PHE A 254 7.09 -6.97 3.78
N VAL A 255 6.64 -6.81 5.01
CA VAL A 255 5.75 -7.76 5.69
C VAL A 255 4.42 -7.90 4.95
N ALA A 256 3.77 -6.78 4.60
CA ALA A 256 2.48 -6.80 3.92
C ALA A 256 2.57 -7.49 2.54
N LYS A 257 3.59 -7.15 1.76
CA LYS A 257 3.80 -7.75 0.44
C LYS A 257 4.12 -9.23 0.52
N SER A 258 4.95 -9.64 1.49
CA SER A 258 5.29 -11.05 1.71
C SER A 258 4.06 -11.86 2.12
N ILE A 259 3.27 -11.35 3.08
CA ILE A 259 2.05 -12.05 3.53
C ILE A 259 1.07 -12.22 2.37
N LEU A 260 0.79 -11.17 1.59
CA LEU A 260 -0.09 -11.26 0.43
C LEU A 260 0.41 -12.30 -0.58
N ALA A 261 1.69 -12.25 -0.95
CA ALA A 261 2.27 -13.16 -1.91
C ALA A 261 2.12 -14.62 -1.47
N TRP A 262 2.50 -14.93 -0.24
CA TRP A 262 2.44 -16.31 0.27
C TRP A 262 1.01 -16.81 0.48
N GLN A 263 0.07 -15.94 0.87
CA GLN A 263 -1.35 -16.31 0.94
C GLN A 263 -1.91 -16.65 -0.45
N ILE A 264 -1.56 -15.88 -1.48
CA ILE A 264 -1.98 -16.18 -2.85
C ILE A 264 -1.37 -17.52 -3.31
N PHE A 265 -0.06 -17.71 -3.14
CA PHE A 265 0.57 -18.96 -3.53
C PHE A 265 0.02 -20.16 -2.76
N GLY A 266 -0.12 -20.07 -1.43
CA GLY A 266 -0.69 -21.14 -0.62
C GLY A 266 -2.13 -21.46 -1.00
N GLY A 267 -2.96 -20.44 -1.25
CA GLY A 267 -4.34 -20.62 -1.66
C GLY A 267 -4.51 -21.22 -3.07
N THR A 268 -3.62 -20.86 -4.01
CA THR A 268 -3.72 -21.34 -5.39
C THR A 268 -3.03 -22.69 -5.61
N LEU A 269 -2.07 -23.07 -4.78
CA LEU A 269 -1.40 -24.38 -4.83
C LEU A 269 -2.16 -25.45 -4.03
N ALA A 270 -2.81 -25.06 -2.92
CA ALA A 270 -3.59 -26.00 -2.08
C ALA A 270 -4.93 -26.40 -2.72
N GLY A 271 -5.37 -25.72 -3.77
CA GLY A 271 -6.60 -26.01 -4.50
C GLY A 271 -6.44 -27.01 -5.66
N LYS A 272 -5.34 -27.78 -5.72
CA LYS A 272 -5.14 -28.86 -6.69
C LYS A 272 -5.31 -30.22 -6.06
#